data_076700353c8137818f628af4b31d1be8
#
_entry.id   076700353c8137818f628af4b31d1be8
#
_cell.length_a   1.000
_cell.length_b   1.000
_cell.length_c   1.000
_cell.angle_alpha   90.00
_cell.angle_beta   90.00
_cell.angle_gamma   90.00
#
_symmetry.space_group_name_H-M   'P 1'
#
loop_
_entity.id
_entity.type
_entity.pdbx_description
1 polymer ?
#
loop_
_entity_poly.entity_id
_entity_poly.type
_entity_poly.pdbx_seq_one_letter_code
_entity_poly.pdbx_strand_id
1 'polypeptide(L)'
;METQQVATNDDGLRRVIGPVSATSIVIGAIIGVGIFFTPTSVARTAGSPSLAMWIWAAGGLIALLGALTFAELGGMYSRTAGQYEMLRDAYGPLVAFCFSLCNACAIIAGGTAIIAIVCAENISAACAGTPLSGTAAMLLPAVLLAAVTAANIVGVRYGAAIQNLTVVAKVGALLLVTALAVFVAPHVANAPPAPPSSSTAMRLFSGLVPALFALGGGHYALWVAGEMKNPRRDVPLALILGNSIVVVIYLLANWAYLHLLGYDGVVNSKALAADAVSTVWPNIGARLIAGAVALSAFGVLNVQILSGPRLLYGMARDGRFFTPFGKPQPRFGTPVLALCLVGGIAVALVLIAGKNAIDRLLTGVVIVDAVFFALTGAAVIVLRKRRPHADRSVRVPLYPVIPLAFVATELLVIFGCFQFDATRNAAWIGLCSIGIAVILYAACFRRVSR
;
A
#
# COMPACT_ATOMS: atom_id res chain seq x y z
N MET A 1 24.00 -27.47 -17.30
CA MET A 1 23.13 -26.55 -16.58
C MET A 1 21.75 -27.17 -16.60
N GLU A 2 21.40 -27.90 -15.54
CA GLU A 2 20.06 -28.46 -15.37
C GLU A 2 19.07 -27.30 -15.26
N THR A 3 18.17 -27.21 -16.22
CA THR A 3 16.97 -26.39 -16.13
C THR A 3 16.10 -26.98 -15.00
N GLN A 4 16.29 -26.50 -13.76
CA GLN A 4 15.33 -26.77 -12.69
C GLN A 4 13.95 -26.40 -13.23
N GLN A 5 13.12 -27.39 -13.44
CA GLN A 5 11.69 -27.20 -13.76
C GLN A 5 11.06 -26.41 -12.60
N VAL A 6 10.86 -25.11 -12.82
CA VAL A 6 10.18 -24.24 -11.84
C VAL A 6 8.74 -24.75 -11.72
N ALA A 7 8.38 -25.25 -10.54
CA ALA A 7 7.04 -25.74 -10.27
C ALA A 7 6.02 -24.63 -10.59
N THR A 8 5.08 -24.93 -11.45
CA THR A 8 3.90 -24.09 -11.68
C THR A 8 2.82 -24.45 -10.66
N ASN A 9 2.02 -23.47 -10.25
CA ASN A 9 0.84 -23.73 -9.43
C ASN A 9 -0.32 -24.23 -10.30
N ASP A 10 -1.45 -24.63 -9.68
CA ASP A 10 -2.68 -25.04 -10.37
C ASP A 10 -3.24 -23.94 -11.29
N ASP A 11 -2.83 -22.68 -11.08
CA ASP A 11 -3.23 -21.53 -11.89
C ASP A 11 -2.31 -21.29 -13.10
N GLY A 12 -1.22 -22.06 -13.26
CA GLY A 12 -0.25 -21.94 -14.36
C GLY A 12 0.81 -20.84 -14.16
N LEU A 13 0.84 -20.20 -12.97
CA LEU A 13 1.87 -19.22 -12.62
C LEU A 13 3.09 -19.89 -11.96
N ARG A 14 4.28 -19.29 -12.12
CA ARG A 14 5.52 -19.84 -11.59
C ARG A 14 5.69 -19.49 -10.11
N ARG A 15 5.98 -20.48 -9.26
CA ARG A 15 6.28 -20.30 -7.83
C ARG A 15 7.75 -19.92 -7.61
N VAL A 16 8.04 -18.62 -7.63
CA VAL A 16 9.40 -18.09 -7.55
C VAL A 16 9.66 -17.21 -6.31
N ILE A 17 8.61 -16.72 -5.63
CA ILE A 17 8.71 -15.80 -4.50
C ILE A 17 9.00 -16.61 -3.23
N GLY A 18 10.18 -16.39 -2.63
CA GLY A 18 10.56 -16.95 -1.32
C GLY A 18 10.11 -16.03 -0.16
N PRO A 19 10.33 -16.47 1.11
CA PRO A 19 9.87 -15.73 2.29
C PRO A 19 10.47 -14.32 2.40
N VAL A 20 11.74 -14.15 2.05
CA VAL A 20 12.40 -12.83 2.05
C VAL A 20 11.73 -11.89 1.05
N SER A 21 11.52 -12.34 -0.19
CA SER A 21 10.85 -11.53 -1.21
C SER A 21 9.37 -11.26 -0.86
N ALA A 22 8.69 -12.21 -0.23
CA ALA A 22 7.32 -12.01 0.27
C ALA A 22 7.28 -10.91 1.35
N THR A 23 8.21 -10.95 2.31
CA THR A 23 8.35 -9.91 3.35
C THR A 23 8.74 -8.55 2.73
N SER A 24 9.64 -8.55 1.74
CA SER A 24 10.00 -7.34 0.99
C SER A 24 8.81 -6.75 0.22
N ILE A 25 7.89 -7.56 -0.29
CA ILE A 25 6.65 -7.08 -0.91
C ILE A 25 5.81 -6.32 0.12
N VAL A 26 5.64 -6.85 1.32
CA VAL A 26 4.90 -6.18 2.41
C VAL A 26 5.59 -4.87 2.82
N ILE A 27 6.87 -4.94 3.19
CA ILE A 27 7.65 -3.75 3.60
C ILE A 27 7.64 -2.71 2.50
N GLY A 28 7.88 -3.12 1.26
CA GLY A 28 7.98 -2.24 0.12
C GLY A 28 6.64 -1.62 -0.31
N ALA A 29 5.54 -2.28 -0.03
CA ALA A 29 4.20 -1.73 -0.24
C ALA A 29 3.84 -0.68 0.82
N ILE A 30 4.21 -0.91 2.08
CA ILE A 30 3.91 0.01 3.19
C ILE A 30 4.89 1.19 3.16
N ILE A 31 6.22 0.95 3.13
CA ILE A 31 7.21 2.04 3.07
C ILE A 31 7.16 2.66 1.66
N GLY A 32 6.26 3.59 1.49
CA GLY A 32 6.09 4.40 0.30
C GLY A 32 6.58 5.82 0.50
N VAL A 33 5.98 6.72 -0.26
CA VAL A 33 6.23 8.16 -0.11
C VAL A 33 5.60 8.74 1.17
N GLY A 34 4.60 8.06 1.74
CA GLY A 34 3.83 8.51 2.90
C GLY A 34 4.69 8.93 4.09
N ILE A 35 5.66 8.10 4.50
CA ILE A 35 6.51 8.36 5.68
C ILE A 35 7.35 9.65 5.56
N PHE A 36 7.52 10.18 4.36
CA PHE A 36 8.31 11.38 4.12
C PHE A 36 7.49 12.68 4.22
N PHE A 37 6.15 12.61 4.26
CA PHE A 37 5.28 13.80 4.38
C PHE A 37 4.14 13.67 5.43
N THR A 38 3.59 12.46 5.67
CA THR A 38 2.50 12.30 6.65
C THR A 38 2.88 12.65 8.09
N PRO A 39 4.15 12.51 8.56
CA PRO A 39 4.49 12.92 9.91
C PRO A 39 4.23 14.39 10.18
N THR A 40 4.44 15.28 9.21
CA THR A 40 4.09 16.70 9.33
C THR A 40 2.59 16.90 9.54
N SER A 41 1.75 16.17 8.79
CA SER A 41 0.29 16.22 8.94
C SER A 41 -0.16 15.70 10.30
N VAL A 42 0.41 14.58 10.74
CA VAL A 42 0.14 14.00 12.07
C VAL A 42 0.55 14.98 13.18
N ALA A 43 1.74 15.58 13.10
CA ALA A 43 2.22 16.53 14.09
C ALA A 43 1.32 17.78 14.17
N ARG A 44 0.93 18.37 13.03
CA ARG A 44 -0.02 19.50 12.99
C ARG A 44 -1.34 19.19 13.68
N THR A 45 -1.88 18.00 13.46
CA THR A 45 -3.14 17.55 14.05
C THR A 45 -2.97 17.26 15.54
N ALA A 46 -1.86 16.68 15.93
CA ALA A 46 -1.58 16.28 17.32
C ALA A 46 -1.46 17.49 18.28
N GLY A 47 -0.88 18.59 17.85
CA GLY A 47 -0.67 19.77 18.70
C GLY A 47 0.41 19.58 19.77
N SER A 48 1.08 18.42 19.82
CA SER A 48 2.20 18.15 20.72
C SER A 48 3.04 16.97 20.24
N PRO A 49 4.36 16.92 20.54
CA PRO A 49 5.23 15.83 20.12
C PRO A 49 4.82 14.48 20.73
N SER A 50 4.41 14.47 21.99
CA SER A 50 3.97 13.25 22.67
C SER A 50 2.71 12.65 22.04
N LEU A 51 1.69 13.46 21.75
CA LEU A 51 0.47 12.97 21.10
C LEU A 51 0.75 12.51 19.68
N ALA A 52 1.65 13.17 18.93
CA ALA A 52 2.07 12.72 17.61
C ALA A 52 2.68 11.30 17.66
N MET A 53 3.56 11.03 18.62
CA MET A 53 4.14 9.69 18.83
C MET A 53 3.08 8.66 19.24
N TRP A 54 2.13 9.03 20.11
CA TRP A 54 1.01 8.13 20.47
C TRP A 54 0.11 7.81 19.28
N ILE A 55 -0.14 8.77 18.36
CA ILE A 55 -0.88 8.52 17.11
C ILE A 55 -0.16 7.50 16.26
N TRP A 56 1.17 7.61 16.09
CA TRP A 56 1.96 6.63 15.34
C TRP A 56 1.97 5.25 16.01
N ALA A 57 2.08 5.19 17.34
CA ALA A 57 2.03 3.93 18.08
C ALA A 57 0.64 3.26 17.96
N ALA A 58 -0.43 4.02 18.10
CA ALA A 58 -1.80 3.53 17.93
C ALA A 58 -2.06 3.06 16.49
N GLY A 59 -1.64 3.84 15.48
CA GLY A 59 -1.72 3.44 14.07
C GLY A 59 -0.94 2.16 13.79
N GLY A 60 0.27 2.04 14.34
CA GLY A 60 1.08 0.82 14.26
C GLY A 60 0.41 -0.39 14.89
N LEU A 61 -0.20 -0.22 16.07
CA LEU A 61 -0.97 -1.29 16.71
C LEU A 61 -2.14 -1.75 15.82
N ILE A 62 -2.90 -0.80 15.25
CA ILE A 62 -4.02 -1.11 14.35
C ILE A 62 -3.53 -1.87 13.11
N ALA A 63 -2.42 -1.44 12.50
CA ALA A 63 -1.82 -2.14 11.37
C ALA A 63 -1.41 -3.58 11.72
N LEU A 64 -0.88 -3.80 12.93
CA LEU A 64 -0.56 -5.15 13.42
C LEU A 64 -1.80 -6.00 13.68
N LEU A 65 -2.90 -5.43 14.21
CA LEU A 65 -4.18 -6.14 14.35
C LEU A 65 -4.71 -6.58 12.97
N GLY A 66 -4.60 -5.72 11.96
CA GLY A 66 -4.91 -6.03 10.57
C GLY A 66 -4.02 -7.15 10.02
N ALA A 67 -2.71 -7.05 10.22
CA ALA A 67 -1.74 -8.05 9.76
C ALA A 67 -2.01 -9.44 10.36
N LEU A 68 -2.30 -9.52 11.67
CA LEU A 68 -2.65 -10.76 12.35
C LEU A 68 -3.98 -11.34 11.82
N THR A 69 -4.97 -10.47 11.59
CA THR A 69 -6.27 -10.86 11.05
C THR A 69 -6.13 -11.42 9.63
N PHE A 70 -5.38 -10.74 8.77
CA PHE A 70 -5.15 -11.16 7.40
C PHE A 70 -4.21 -12.37 7.29
N ALA A 71 -3.32 -12.56 8.25
CA ALA A 71 -2.42 -13.72 8.29
C ALA A 71 -3.18 -15.04 8.42
N GLU A 72 -4.25 -15.11 9.22
CA GLU A 72 -5.09 -16.32 9.30
C GLU A 72 -5.72 -16.65 7.96
N LEU A 73 -6.32 -15.64 7.29
CA LEU A 73 -6.92 -15.83 5.98
C LEU A 73 -5.87 -16.17 4.92
N GLY A 74 -4.73 -15.47 4.92
CA GLY A 74 -3.63 -15.72 3.98
C GLY A 74 -3.06 -17.13 4.10
N GLY A 75 -3.06 -17.71 5.30
CA GLY A 75 -2.67 -19.10 5.52
C GLY A 75 -3.65 -20.14 4.99
N MET A 76 -4.93 -19.77 4.81
CA MET A 76 -5.97 -20.65 4.25
C MET A 76 -5.98 -20.65 2.72
N TYR A 77 -5.63 -19.52 2.08
CA TYR A 77 -5.74 -19.31 0.64
C TYR A 77 -4.36 -19.21 0.00
N SER A 78 -3.99 -20.23 -0.76
CA SER A 78 -2.66 -20.36 -1.37
C SER A 78 -2.62 -20.04 -2.87
N ARG A 79 -3.72 -19.49 -3.41
CA ARG A 79 -3.85 -19.11 -4.81
C ARG A 79 -3.55 -17.63 -5.01
N THR A 80 -3.29 -17.28 -6.25
CA THR A 80 -3.15 -15.89 -6.68
C THR A 80 -4.49 -15.15 -6.52
N ALA A 81 -4.45 -13.86 -6.15
CA ALA A 81 -5.62 -13.06 -5.79
C ALA A 81 -6.38 -13.58 -4.55
N GLY A 82 -5.67 -14.10 -3.55
CA GLY A 82 -6.27 -14.74 -2.37
C GLY A 82 -7.34 -13.91 -1.68
N GLN A 83 -7.20 -12.58 -1.58
CA GLN A 83 -8.22 -11.71 -0.97
C GLN A 83 -9.54 -11.73 -1.77
N TYR A 84 -9.50 -11.85 -3.10
CA TYR A 84 -10.69 -12.08 -3.93
C TYR A 84 -11.41 -13.37 -3.52
N GLU A 85 -10.66 -14.47 -3.37
CA GLU A 85 -11.23 -15.77 -2.97
C GLU A 85 -11.82 -15.72 -1.56
N MET A 86 -11.16 -15.06 -0.62
CA MET A 86 -11.64 -14.85 0.75
C MET A 86 -13.00 -14.15 0.78
N LEU A 87 -13.12 -13.06 0.03
CA LEU A 87 -14.36 -12.29 -0.06
C LEU A 87 -15.45 -13.05 -0.81
N ARG A 88 -15.11 -13.79 -1.86
CA ARG A 88 -16.04 -14.66 -2.59
C ARG A 88 -16.62 -15.73 -1.69
N ASP A 89 -15.80 -16.40 -0.91
CA ASP A 89 -16.19 -17.49 -0.04
C ASP A 89 -16.96 -17.02 1.20
N ALA A 90 -16.65 -15.80 1.67
CA ALA A 90 -17.33 -15.20 2.80
C ALA A 90 -18.68 -14.55 2.43
N TYR A 91 -18.76 -13.84 1.29
CA TYR A 91 -19.92 -12.98 0.96
C TYR A 91 -20.51 -13.22 -0.42
N GLY A 92 -19.88 -14.08 -1.22
CA GLY A 92 -20.33 -14.37 -2.56
C GLY A 92 -19.62 -13.57 -3.65
N PRO A 93 -19.91 -13.90 -4.93
CA PRO A 93 -19.14 -13.40 -6.07
C PRO A 93 -19.29 -11.91 -6.35
N LEU A 94 -20.41 -11.29 -5.98
CA LEU A 94 -20.64 -9.86 -6.18
C LEU A 94 -19.62 -9.01 -5.39
N VAL A 95 -19.47 -9.29 -4.08
CA VAL A 95 -18.56 -8.54 -3.22
C VAL A 95 -17.10 -8.71 -3.68
N ALA A 96 -16.73 -9.94 -4.04
CA ALA A 96 -15.39 -10.24 -4.55
C ALA A 96 -15.11 -9.54 -5.89
N PHE A 97 -16.09 -9.47 -6.79
CA PHE A 97 -15.99 -8.76 -8.05
C PHE A 97 -15.79 -7.25 -7.83
N CYS A 98 -16.64 -6.63 -7.01
CA CYS A 98 -16.53 -5.20 -6.68
C CYS A 98 -15.17 -4.88 -6.06
N PHE A 99 -14.70 -5.69 -5.11
CA PHE A 99 -13.36 -5.57 -4.54
C PHE A 99 -12.29 -5.54 -5.62
N SER A 100 -12.26 -6.58 -6.45
CA SER A 100 -11.16 -6.75 -7.42
C SER A 100 -11.17 -5.70 -8.53
N LEU A 101 -12.37 -5.31 -9.01
CA LEU A 101 -12.47 -4.30 -10.05
C LEU A 101 -12.07 -2.92 -9.52
N CYS A 102 -12.60 -2.52 -8.36
CA CYS A 102 -12.26 -1.24 -7.75
C CYS A 102 -10.77 -1.16 -7.42
N ASN A 103 -10.21 -2.23 -6.83
CA ASN A 103 -8.79 -2.25 -6.50
C ASN A 103 -7.90 -2.21 -7.75
N ALA A 104 -8.10 -3.09 -8.73
CA ALA A 104 -7.21 -3.16 -9.87
C ALA A 104 -7.31 -1.93 -10.79
N CYS A 105 -8.53 -1.48 -11.12
CA CYS A 105 -8.74 -0.47 -12.15
C CYS A 105 -8.80 0.97 -11.62
N ALA A 106 -9.24 1.18 -10.37
CA ALA A 106 -9.31 2.52 -9.79
C ALA A 106 -8.15 2.78 -8.83
N ILE A 107 -8.00 1.94 -7.78
CA ILE A 107 -7.04 2.18 -6.71
C ILE A 107 -5.60 1.99 -7.20
N ILE A 108 -5.29 0.81 -7.76
CA ILE A 108 -3.93 0.50 -8.21
C ILE A 108 -3.55 1.36 -9.41
N ALA A 109 -4.39 1.44 -10.44
CA ALA A 109 -4.07 2.24 -11.62
C ALA A 109 -3.95 3.74 -11.29
N GLY A 110 -4.87 4.28 -10.50
CA GLY A 110 -4.81 5.68 -10.04
C GLY A 110 -3.62 5.93 -9.10
N GLY A 111 -3.42 5.08 -8.11
CA GLY A 111 -2.31 5.16 -7.17
C GLY A 111 -0.94 5.09 -7.85
N THR A 112 -0.76 4.16 -8.82
CA THR A 112 0.49 4.08 -9.57
C THR A 112 0.74 5.31 -10.43
N ALA A 113 -0.29 5.91 -11.03
CA ALA A 113 -0.14 7.14 -11.80
C ALA A 113 0.44 8.28 -10.95
N ILE A 114 -0.09 8.46 -9.73
CA ILE A 114 0.39 9.50 -8.80
C ILE A 114 1.81 9.22 -8.34
N ILE A 115 2.06 7.99 -7.90
CA ILE A 115 3.39 7.60 -7.40
C ILE A 115 4.44 7.73 -8.50
N ALA A 116 4.06 7.51 -9.78
CA ALA A 116 4.95 7.75 -10.91
C ALA A 116 5.32 9.22 -11.07
N ILE A 117 4.36 10.15 -10.89
CA ILE A 117 4.61 11.58 -10.90
C ILE A 117 5.55 11.97 -9.76
N VAL A 118 5.25 11.51 -8.53
CA VAL A 118 6.12 11.77 -7.36
C VAL A 118 7.52 11.21 -7.58
N CYS A 119 7.64 10.00 -8.15
CA CYS A 119 8.92 9.39 -8.49
C CYS A 119 9.71 10.27 -9.48
N ALA A 120 9.08 10.69 -10.57
CA ALA A 120 9.69 11.51 -11.60
C ALA A 120 10.12 12.89 -11.06
N GLU A 121 9.29 13.56 -10.28
CA GLU A 121 9.61 14.84 -9.62
C GLU A 121 10.85 14.71 -8.72
N ASN A 122 10.92 13.62 -7.93
CA ASN A 122 12.05 13.39 -7.04
C ASN A 122 13.32 12.94 -7.78
N ILE A 123 13.22 12.24 -8.91
CA ILE A 123 14.37 11.98 -9.78
C ILE A 123 14.94 13.31 -10.31
N SER A 124 14.09 14.23 -10.79
CA SER A 124 14.52 15.54 -11.26
C SER A 124 15.18 16.36 -10.15
N ALA A 125 14.57 16.38 -8.96
CA ALA A 125 15.13 17.07 -7.80
C ALA A 125 16.48 16.50 -7.37
N ALA A 126 16.66 15.19 -7.41
CA ALA A 126 17.92 14.54 -7.06
C ALA A 126 19.04 14.81 -8.08
N CYS A 127 18.73 14.72 -9.38
CA CYS A 127 19.71 14.80 -10.45
C CYS A 127 19.97 16.25 -10.88
N ALA A 128 18.91 17.01 -11.19
CA ALA A 128 19.02 18.35 -11.74
C ALA A 128 18.85 19.47 -10.70
N GLY A 129 18.33 19.16 -9.52
CA GLY A 129 18.01 20.17 -8.49
C GLY A 129 16.86 21.11 -8.86
N THR A 130 16.14 20.83 -9.94
CA THR A 130 15.05 21.66 -10.46
C THR A 130 13.74 20.87 -10.52
N PRO A 131 12.58 21.52 -10.34
CA PRO A 131 11.29 20.86 -10.51
C PRO A 131 11.08 20.43 -11.97
N LEU A 132 10.38 19.32 -12.14
CA LEU A 132 10.02 18.81 -13.45
C LEU A 132 8.95 19.71 -14.08
N SER A 133 9.13 20.11 -15.35
CA SER A 133 8.21 21.01 -16.03
C SER A 133 8.00 20.64 -17.50
N GLY A 134 6.97 21.22 -18.10
CA GLY A 134 6.64 21.01 -19.51
C GLY A 134 6.35 19.56 -19.88
N THR A 135 6.77 19.14 -21.05
CA THR A 135 6.54 17.79 -21.60
C THR A 135 7.22 16.70 -20.76
N ALA A 136 8.36 17.00 -20.13
CA ALA A 136 9.07 16.06 -19.28
C ALA A 136 8.23 15.65 -18.06
N ALA A 137 7.39 16.53 -17.52
CA ALA A 137 6.49 16.23 -16.39
C ALA A 137 5.41 15.19 -16.72
N MET A 138 5.12 14.98 -17.99
CA MET A 138 4.18 13.95 -18.47
C MET A 138 4.92 12.70 -18.96
N LEU A 139 6.00 12.87 -19.71
CA LEU A 139 6.69 11.76 -20.36
C LEU A 139 7.49 10.89 -19.37
N LEU A 140 8.21 11.49 -18.42
CA LEU A 140 9.04 10.74 -17.48
C LEU A 140 8.22 9.77 -16.60
N PRO A 141 7.09 10.19 -15.96
CA PRO A 141 6.23 9.26 -15.25
C PRO A 141 5.65 8.16 -16.14
N ALA A 142 5.24 8.48 -17.37
CA ALA A 142 4.71 7.51 -18.32
C ALA A 142 5.76 6.46 -18.73
N VAL A 143 7.00 6.87 -18.96
CA VAL A 143 8.13 5.98 -19.27
C VAL A 143 8.45 5.08 -18.07
N LEU A 144 8.45 5.61 -16.84
CA LEU A 144 8.66 4.82 -15.63
C LEU A 144 7.58 3.75 -15.48
N LEU A 145 6.31 4.10 -15.68
CA LEU A 145 5.20 3.15 -15.65
C LEU A 145 5.34 2.06 -16.71
N ALA A 146 5.65 2.45 -17.94
CA ALA A 146 5.86 1.50 -19.03
C ALA A 146 7.03 0.55 -18.75
N ALA A 147 8.14 1.06 -18.23
CA ALA A 147 9.32 0.26 -17.88
C ALA A 147 9.03 -0.75 -16.75
N VAL A 148 8.35 -0.31 -15.67
CA VAL A 148 7.96 -1.19 -14.57
C VAL A 148 6.96 -2.23 -15.03
N THR A 149 5.98 -1.85 -15.88
CA THR A 149 5.01 -2.79 -16.44
C THR A 149 5.72 -3.83 -17.31
N ALA A 150 6.63 -3.40 -18.18
CA ALA A 150 7.42 -4.31 -19.03
C ALA A 150 8.28 -5.28 -18.22
N ALA A 151 8.95 -4.79 -17.15
CA ALA A 151 9.74 -5.65 -16.27
C ALA A 151 8.89 -6.74 -15.61
N ASN A 152 7.67 -6.40 -15.17
CA ASN A 152 6.73 -7.36 -14.58
C ASN A 152 6.09 -8.30 -15.60
N ILE A 153 5.98 -7.90 -16.87
CA ILE A 153 5.58 -8.78 -17.98
C ILE A 153 6.63 -9.85 -18.24
N VAL A 154 7.91 -9.46 -18.29
CA VAL A 154 9.03 -10.38 -18.58
C VAL A 154 9.16 -11.46 -17.52
N GLY A 155 8.83 -11.18 -16.27
CA GLY A 155 8.75 -12.21 -15.24
C GLY A 155 8.70 -11.66 -13.81
N VAL A 156 7.93 -12.34 -12.99
CA VAL A 156 7.76 -12.05 -11.54
C VAL A 156 9.08 -12.00 -10.79
N ARG A 157 10.07 -12.81 -11.21
CA ARG A 157 11.40 -12.85 -10.59
C ARG A 157 12.10 -11.49 -10.68
N TYR A 158 11.96 -10.80 -11.80
CA TYR A 158 12.55 -9.47 -11.99
C TYR A 158 11.84 -8.42 -11.12
N GLY A 159 10.50 -8.45 -11.08
CA GLY A 159 9.72 -7.59 -10.20
C GLY A 159 10.07 -7.80 -8.71
N ALA A 160 10.22 -9.04 -8.27
CA ALA A 160 10.63 -9.36 -6.91
C ALA A 160 12.08 -8.93 -6.60
N ALA A 161 13.00 -9.05 -7.55
CA ALA A 161 14.38 -8.59 -7.38
C ALA A 161 14.47 -7.06 -7.25
N ILE A 162 13.73 -6.31 -8.10
CA ILE A 162 13.58 -4.86 -8.00
C ILE A 162 13.03 -4.50 -6.62
N GLN A 163 12.00 -5.23 -6.16
CA GLN A 163 11.38 -4.98 -4.86
C GLN A 163 12.36 -5.17 -3.70
N ASN A 164 13.14 -6.25 -3.71
CA ASN A 164 14.15 -6.49 -2.68
C ASN A 164 15.19 -5.38 -2.63
N LEU A 165 15.70 -4.94 -3.79
CA LEU A 165 16.68 -3.86 -3.88
C LEU A 165 16.13 -2.53 -3.35
N THR A 166 14.93 -2.16 -3.78
CA THR A 166 14.31 -0.90 -3.35
C THR A 166 13.96 -0.91 -1.87
N VAL A 167 13.60 -2.06 -1.29
CA VAL A 167 13.32 -2.19 0.15
C VAL A 167 14.59 -1.99 0.96
N VAL A 168 15.71 -2.62 0.58
CA VAL A 168 17.01 -2.41 1.26
C VAL A 168 17.36 -0.92 1.26
N ALA A 169 17.21 -0.26 0.14
CA ALA A 169 17.58 1.15 0.01
C ALA A 169 16.67 2.09 0.83
N LYS A 170 15.33 1.89 0.79
CA LYS A 170 14.39 2.75 1.54
C LYS A 170 14.46 2.53 3.05
N VAL A 171 14.63 1.27 3.49
CA VAL A 171 14.86 0.94 4.90
C VAL A 171 16.19 1.54 5.35
N GLY A 172 17.23 1.39 4.53
CA GLY A 172 18.56 1.99 4.78
C GLY A 172 18.49 3.53 4.92
N ALA A 173 17.71 4.21 4.09
CA ALA A 173 17.52 5.66 4.17
C ALA A 173 16.83 6.09 5.48
N LEU A 174 15.78 5.38 5.92
CA LEU A 174 15.09 5.68 7.18
C LEU A 174 15.97 5.36 8.40
N LEU A 175 16.74 4.27 8.36
CA LEU A 175 17.70 3.94 9.40
C LEU A 175 18.86 4.93 9.45
N LEU A 176 19.28 5.48 8.30
CA LEU A 176 20.27 6.55 8.25
C LEU A 176 19.79 7.80 8.99
N VAL A 177 18.54 8.24 8.72
CA VAL A 177 17.95 9.39 9.45
C VAL A 177 17.90 9.11 10.96
N THR A 178 17.53 7.88 11.33
CA THR A 178 17.51 7.47 12.75
C THR A 178 18.90 7.47 13.37
N ALA A 179 19.91 6.95 12.64
CA ALA A 179 21.29 6.94 13.10
C ALA A 179 21.84 8.38 13.29
N LEU A 180 21.55 9.28 12.33
CA LEU A 180 21.95 10.69 12.47
C LEU A 180 21.36 11.32 13.75
N ALA A 181 20.09 11.01 14.06
CA ALA A 181 19.45 11.53 15.28
C ALA A 181 20.11 11.03 16.58
N VAL A 182 20.74 9.86 16.57
CA VAL A 182 21.47 9.35 17.76
C VAL A 182 22.76 10.12 18.03
N PHE A 183 23.43 10.60 16.97
CA PHE A 183 24.75 11.26 17.08
C PHE A 183 24.65 12.80 17.12
N VAL A 184 23.48 13.39 16.85
CA VAL A 184 23.27 14.84 16.84
C VAL A 184 22.52 15.26 18.10
N ALA A 185 22.94 16.35 18.72
CA ALA A 185 22.25 16.90 19.88
C ALA A 185 20.78 17.25 19.55
N PRO A 186 19.84 17.02 20.46
CA PRO A 186 18.43 17.34 20.22
C PRO A 186 18.24 18.82 19.97
N HIS A 187 17.38 19.13 19.00
CA HIS A 187 16.94 20.51 18.81
C HIS A 187 16.15 20.96 20.04
N VAL A 188 16.61 21.99 20.68
CA VAL A 188 15.91 22.59 21.85
C VAL A 188 14.67 23.30 21.30
N ALA A 189 13.52 22.68 21.47
CA ALA A 189 12.26 23.23 20.99
C ALA A 189 11.90 24.51 21.73
N ASN A 190 11.55 25.56 21.00
CA ASN A 190 10.75 26.65 21.54
C ASN A 190 9.41 26.09 22.06
N ALA A 191 8.75 26.79 22.99
CA ALA A 191 7.50 26.33 23.57
C ALA A 191 6.52 25.87 22.47
N PRO A 192 5.89 24.68 22.61
CA PRO A 192 4.97 24.19 21.61
C PRO A 192 3.85 25.22 21.37
N PRO A 193 3.42 25.40 20.12
CA PRO A 193 2.31 26.29 19.81
C PRO A 193 1.08 25.89 20.63
N ALA A 194 0.23 26.88 20.94
CA ALA A 194 -0.99 26.63 21.71
C ALA A 194 -1.79 25.46 21.08
N PRO A 195 -2.22 24.49 21.89
CA PRO A 195 -2.95 23.34 21.34
C PRO A 195 -4.20 23.79 20.60
N PRO A 196 -4.53 23.16 19.47
CA PRO A 196 -5.78 23.45 18.76
C PRO A 196 -6.99 23.36 19.71
N SER A 197 -8.03 24.14 19.46
CA SER A 197 -9.27 24.18 20.27
C SER A 197 -10.04 22.86 20.37
N SER A 198 -9.65 21.83 19.59
CA SER A 198 -10.28 20.50 19.57
C SER A 198 -9.83 19.62 20.73
N SER A 199 -10.70 18.72 21.19
CA SER A 199 -10.40 17.76 22.25
C SER A 199 -9.26 16.80 21.86
N THR A 200 -8.53 16.27 22.85
CA THR A 200 -7.44 15.31 22.61
C THR A 200 -7.92 14.06 21.85
N ALA A 201 -9.14 13.59 22.15
CA ALA A 201 -9.74 12.47 21.43
C ALA A 201 -9.93 12.78 19.93
N MET A 202 -10.46 13.98 19.62
CA MET A 202 -10.64 14.39 18.22
C MET A 202 -9.31 14.52 17.49
N ARG A 203 -8.27 15.06 18.13
CA ARG A 203 -6.91 15.14 17.57
C ARG A 203 -6.30 13.75 17.32
N LEU A 204 -6.51 12.81 18.25
CA LEU A 204 -6.09 11.42 18.09
C LEU A 204 -6.75 10.80 16.85
N PHE A 205 -8.09 10.88 16.73
CA PHE A 205 -8.81 10.32 15.59
C PHE A 205 -8.42 10.96 14.27
N SER A 206 -8.33 12.28 14.21
CA SER A 206 -7.96 12.99 12.99
C SER A 206 -6.52 12.68 12.55
N GLY A 207 -5.61 12.52 13.51
CA GLY A 207 -4.21 12.16 13.24
C GLY A 207 -4.03 10.70 12.85
N LEU A 208 -4.93 9.78 13.26
CA LEU A 208 -4.88 8.39 12.84
C LEU A 208 -5.11 8.21 11.33
N VAL A 209 -5.91 9.06 10.67
CA VAL A 209 -6.19 8.94 9.24
C VAL A 209 -4.90 9.00 8.39
N PRO A 210 -4.06 10.04 8.47
CA PRO A 210 -2.80 10.08 7.72
C PRO A 210 -1.79 9.01 8.21
N ALA A 211 -1.80 8.63 9.49
CA ALA A 211 -0.92 7.58 9.99
C ALA A 211 -1.28 6.21 9.41
N LEU A 212 -2.57 5.84 9.37
CA LEU A 212 -3.06 4.59 8.79
C LEU A 212 -2.87 4.57 7.27
N PHE A 213 -3.03 5.71 6.58
CA PHE A 213 -2.67 5.79 5.16
C PHE A 213 -1.20 5.42 4.92
N ALA A 214 -0.27 5.94 5.73
CA ALA A 214 1.15 5.63 5.61
C ALA A 214 1.49 4.17 5.97
N LEU A 215 0.71 3.53 6.83
CA LEU A 215 0.86 2.14 7.28
C LEU A 215 0.09 1.14 6.40
N GLY A 216 -0.65 1.61 5.40
CA GLY A 216 -1.40 0.77 4.46
C GLY A 216 -0.52 0.04 3.44
N GLY A 217 -1.08 -0.95 2.74
CA GLY A 217 -0.43 -1.65 1.61
C GLY A 217 0.09 -3.05 1.91
N GLY A 218 0.25 -3.45 3.18
CA GLY A 218 0.80 -4.77 3.54
C GLY A 218 0.03 -5.96 2.95
N HIS A 219 -1.25 -5.81 2.68
CA HIS A 219 -2.14 -6.84 2.13
C HIS A 219 -1.80 -7.30 0.70
N TYR A 220 -0.96 -6.59 -0.05
CA TYR A 220 -0.58 -6.96 -1.43
C TYR A 220 0.09 -8.34 -1.51
N ALA A 221 0.70 -8.83 -0.43
CA ALA A 221 1.22 -10.19 -0.35
C ALA A 221 0.14 -11.26 -0.57
N LEU A 222 -1.12 -11.00 -0.16
CA LEU A 222 -2.25 -11.91 -0.40
C LEU A 222 -2.56 -12.09 -1.89
N TRP A 223 -2.29 -11.06 -2.71
CA TRP A 223 -2.64 -11.07 -4.13
C TRP A 223 -1.64 -11.87 -4.97
N VAL A 224 -0.41 -12.03 -4.47
CA VAL A 224 0.66 -12.79 -5.13
C VAL A 224 0.94 -14.14 -4.46
N ALA A 225 0.07 -14.58 -3.56
CA ALA A 225 0.23 -15.82 -2.78
C ALA A 225 0.50 -17.04 -3.65
N GLY A 226 -0.18 -17.18 -4.80
CA GLY A 226 0.02 -18.29 -5.72
C GLY A 226 1.41 -18.38 -6.36
N GLU A 227 2.17 -17.30 -6.35
CA GLU A 227 3.54 -17.22 -6.88
C GLU A 227 4.60 -17.44 -5.80
N MET A 228 4.19 -17.63 -4.53
CA MET A 228 5.07 -17.98 -3.41
C MET A 228 5.41 -19.47 -3.39
N LYS A 229 6.62 -19.78 -2.96
CA LYS A 229 7.11 -21.18 -2.87
C LYS A 229 6.27 -21.98 -1.86
N ASN A 230 6.02 -21.43 -0.68
CA ASN A 230 5.24 -22.04 0.40
C ASN A 230 4.18 -21.05 0.91
N PRO A 231 3.08 -20.78 0.14
CA PRO A 231 2.17 -19.68 0.43
C PRO A 231 1.52 -19.79 1.81
N ARG A 232 1.17 -20.99 2.27
CA ARG A 232 0.56 -21.22 3.60
C ARG A 232 1.42 -20.72 4.77
N ARG A 233 2.75 -20.75 4.60
CA ARG A 233 3.72 -20.28 5.59
C ARG A 233 4.18 -18.85 5.27
N ASP A 234 4.53 -18.60 4.01
CA ASP A 234 5.24 -17.39 3.60
C ASP A 234 4.33 -16.16 3.63
N VAL A 235 3.02 -16.31 3.34
CA VAL A 235 2.05 -15.19 3.41
C VAL A 235 1.84 -14.71 4.85
N PRO A 236 1.45 -15.56 5.81
CA PRO A 236 1.31 -15.13 7.21
C PRO A 236 2.61 -14.54 7.77
N LEU A 237 3.75 -15.18 7.50
CA LEU A 237 5.04 -14.72 7.96
C LEU A 237 5.37 -13.33 7.40
N ALA A 238 5.17 -13.12 6.11
CA ALA A 238 5.41 -11.85 5.45
C ALA A 238 4.52 -10.73 6.01
N LEU A 239 3.23 -11.00 6.22
CA LEU A 239 2.29 -10.04 6.79
C LEU A 239 2.69 -9.62 8.21
N ILE A 240 2.98 -10.58 9.09
CA ILE A 240 3.32 -10.30 10.48
C ILE A 240 4.69 -9.62 10.58
N LEU A 241 5.74 -10.22 10.01
CA LEU A 241 7.08 -9.66 10.09
C LEU A 241 7.20 -8.33 9.34
N GLY A 242 6.63 -8.24 8.12
CA GLY A 242 6.70 -7.03 7.33
C GLY A 242 6.05 -5.84 8.02
N ASN A 243 4.83 -6.01 8.56
CA ASN A 243 4.18 -4.94 9.31
C ASN A 243 4.94 -4.61 10.61
N SER A 244 5.42 -5.61 11.36
CA SER A 244 6.18 -5.38 12.60
C SER A 244 7.45 -4.57 12.34
N ILE A 245 8.22 -4.92 11.32
CA ILE A 245 9.43 -4.21 10.91
C ILE A 245 9.10 -2.75 10.55
N VAL A 246 8.04 -2.54 9.76
CA VAL A 246 7.64 -1.18 9.34
C VAL A 246 7.18 -0.34 10.53
N VAL A 247 6.38 -0.90 11.44
CA VAL A 247 5.93 -0.17 12.64
C VAL A 247 7.12 0.30 13.45
N VAL A 248 8.11 -0.56 13.69
CA VAL A 248 9.33 -0.19 14.43
C VAL A 248 10.11 0.91 13.68
N ILE A 249 10.33 0.75 12.38
CA ILE A 249 11.05 1.75 11.57
C ILE A 249 10.31 3.09 11.58
N TYR A 250 8.99 3.10 11.48
CA TYR A 250 8.20 4.33 11.48
C TYR A 250 8.22 5.05 12.82
N LEU A 251 8.16 4.32 13.94
CA LEU A 251 8.34 4.91 15.27
C LEU A 251 9.72 5.52 15.44
N LEU A 252 10.76 4.83 15.00
CA LEU A 252 12.14 5.32 15.05
C LEU A 252 12.34 6.55 14.14
N ALA A 253 11.80 6.53 12.92
CA ALA A 253 11.89 7.65 11.99
C ALA A 253 11.16 8.89 12.52
N ASN A 254 9.95 8.73 13.07
CA ASN A 254 9.20 9.86 13.66
C ASN A 254 9.90 10.44 14.90
N TRP A 255 10.45 9.57 15.74
CA TRP A 255 11.31 10.01 16.84
C TRP A 255 12.51 10.81 16.32
N ALA A 256 13.19 10.31 15.27
CA ALA A 256 14.33 10.98 14.68
C ALA A 256 13.98 12.35 14.08
N TYR A 257 12.86 12.48 13.40
CA TYR A 257 12.39 13.76 12.88
C TYR A 257 12.13 14.77 13.99
N LEU A 258 11.44 14.36 15.07
CA LEU A 258 11.19 15.22 16.23
C LEU A 258 12.48 15.58 16.95
N HIS A 259 13.45 14.68 17.02
CA HIS A 259 14.74 14.91 17.65
C HIS A 259 15.61 15.91 16.88
N LEU A 260 15.70 15.76 15.55
CA LEU A 260 16.57 16.58 14.69
C LEU A 260 15.99 17.97 14.41
N LEU A 261 14.68 18.08 14.21
CA LEU A 261 14.03 19.32 13.78
C LEU A 261 13.27 20.04 14.92
N GLY A 262 13.03 19.34 16.03
CA GLY A 262 12.07 19.79 17.03
C GLY A 262 10.63 19.75 16.50
N TYR A 263 9.66 19.99 17.37
CA TYR A 263 8.24 19.93 17.01
C TYR A 263 7.86 20.98 15.95
N ASP A 264 8.30 22.22 16.14
CA ASP A 264 8.01 23.33 15.22
C ASP A 264 8.62 23.11 13.83
N GLY A 265 9.83 22.56 13.78
CA GLY A 265 10.48 22.18 12.52
C GLY A 265 9.68 21.09 11.78
N VAL A 266 9.18 20.08 12.48
CA VAL A 266 8.34 19.03 11.89
C VAL A 266 7.01 19.59 11.37
N VAL A 267 6.33 20.44 12.15
CA VAL A 267 5.03 21.03 11.78
C VAL A 267 5.14 21.94 10.56
N ASN A 268 6.22 22.71 10.44
CA ASN A 268 6.40 23.70 9.38
C ASN A 268 7.15 23.17 8.14
N SER A 269 7.71 21.96 8.23
CA SER A 269 8.47 21.36 7.12
C SER A 269 7.59 21.12 5.89
N LYS A 270 8.16 21.37 4.72
CA LYS A 270 7.61 21.03 3.40
C LYS A 270 8.25 19.77 2.80
N ALA A 271 9.44 19.41 3.29
CA ALA A 271 10.22 18.28 2.82
C ALA A 271 10.93 17.59 4.01
N LEU A 272 10.14 17.04 4.92
CA LEU A 272 10.51 16.63 6.28
C LEU A 272 11.85 15.87 6.37
N ALA A 273 12.01 14.80 5.60
CA ALA A 273 13.24 14.00 5.65
C ALA A 273 14.44 14.78 5.07
N ALA A 274 14.22 15.62 4.06
CA ALA A 274 15.28 16.47 3.50
C ALA A 274 15.74 17.51 4.52
N ASP A 275 14.78 18.16 5.20
CA ASP A 275 15.08 19.14 6.25
C ASP A 275 15.82 18.47 7.41
N ALA A 276 15.40 17.28 7.82
CA ALA A 276 16.06 16.52 8.88
C ALA A 276 17.52 16.14 8.54
N VAL A 277 17.80 15.68 7.32
CA VAL A 277 19.17 15.34 6.89
C VAL A 277 20.01 16.60 6.66
N SER A 278 19.38 17.69 6.22
CA SER A 278 20.06 18.98 6.01
C SER A 278 20.56 19.64 7.30
N THR A 279 20.06 19.24 8.48
CA THR A 279 20.63 19.68 9.77
C THR A 279 22.08 19.20 9.93
N VAL A 280 22.43 18.07 9.32
CA VAL A 280 23.77 17.46 9.40
C VAL A 280 24.55 17.71 8.12
N TRP A 281 23.90 17.61 6.95
CA TRP A 281 24.51 17.78 5.62
C TRP A 281 23.77 18.84 4.77
N PRO A 282 23.95 20.12 5.02
CA PRO A 282 23.16 21.20 4.40
C PRO A 282 23.19 21.19 2.87
N ASN A 283 24.32 20.85 2.25
CA ASN A 283 24.51 20.94 0.79
C ASN A 283 24.06 19.70 0.01
N ILE A 284 23.96 18.53 0.67
CA ILE A 284 23.71 17.24 0.02
C ILE A 284 22.38 16.64 0.47
N GLY A 285 21.91 16.98 1.66
CA GLY A 285 20.76 16.36 2.31
C GLY A 285 19.50 16.35 1.44
N ALA A 286 19.16 17.48 0.83
CA ALA A 286 17.98 17.59 -0.02
C ALA A 286 18.01 16.66 -1.24
N ARG A 287 19.16 16.59 -1.94
CA ARG A 287 19.33 15.72 -3.10
C ARG A 287 19.34 14.23 -2.73
N LEU A 288 20.01 13.90 -1.63
CA LEU A 288 20.08 12.52 -1.12
C LEU A 288 18.68 12.01 -0.77
N ILE A 289 17.89 12.83 -0.07
CA ILE A 289 16.53 12.46 0.27
C ILE A 289 15.61 12.42 -0.95
N ALA A 290 15.73 13.34 -1.89
CA ALA A 290 14.99 13.25 -3.14
C ALA A 290 15.27 11.94 -3.87
N GLY A 291 16.53 11.50 -3.92
CA GLY A 291 16.92 10.20 -4.45
C GLY A 291 16.29 9.03 -3.66
N ALA A 292 16.28 9.10 -2.33
CA ALA A 292 15.68 8.08 -1.48
C ALA A 292 14.14 8.01 -1.67
N VAL A 293 13.46 9.16 -1.78
CA VAL A 293 12.01 9.24 -2.07
C VAL A 293 11.71 8.70 -3.46
N ALA A 294 12.50 9.07 -4.48
CA ALA A 294 12.36 8.54 -5.84
C ALA A 294 12.47 7.01 -5.86
N LEU A 295 13.48 6.46 -5.18
CA LEU A 295 13.70 5.02 -5.10
C LEU A 295 12.59 4.31 -4.31
N SER A 296 12.09 4.94 -3.24
CA SER A 296 10.94 4.46 -2.48
C SER A 296 9.68 4.44 -3.34
N ALA A 297 9.38 5.53 -4.06
CA ALA A 297 8.27 5.62 -4.99
C ALA A 297 8.35 4.56 -6.09
N PHE A 298 9.53 4.37 -6.68
CA PHE A 298 9.77 3.33 -7.69
C PHE A 298 9.49 1.92 -7.15
N GLY A 299 9.86 1.63 -5.90
CA GLY A 299 9.54 0.37 -5.24
C GLY A 299 8.02 0.17 -5.06
N VAL A 300 7.27 1.22 -4.72
CA VAL A 300 5.80 1.14 -4.61
C VAL A 300 5.15 0.95 -5.97
N LEU A 301 5.60 1.67 -7.01
CA LEU A 301 5.17 1.43 -8.38
C LEU A 301 5.31 -0.04 -8.77
N ASN A 302 6.50 -0.59 -8.50
CA ASN A 302 6.80 -1.98 -8.84
C ASN A 302 5.87 -2.95 -8.11
N VAL A 303 5.64 -2.81 -6.79
CA VAL A 303 4.80 -3.74 -6.05
C VAL A 303 3.32 -3.63 -6.42
N GLN A 304 2.84 -2.44 -6.74
CA GLN A 304 1.46 -2.23 -7.18
C GLN A 304 1.20 -2.87 -8.56
N ILE A 305 2.10 -2.66 -9.52
CA ILE A 305 2.01 -3.30 -10.85
C ILE A 305 2.29 -4.81 -10.74
N LEU A 306 3.15 -5.24 -9.81
CA LEU A 306 3.35 -6.67 -9.55
C LEU A 306 2.08 -7.34 -9.04
N SER A 307 1.35 -6.73 -8.09
CA SER A 307 0.27 -7.41 -7.35
C SER A 307 -1.14 -7.12 -7.89
N GLY A 308 -1.45 -5.85 -8.21
CA GLY A 308 -2.81 -5.43 -8.60
C GLY A 308 -3.43 -6.20 -9.77
N PRO A 309 -2.72 -6.40 -10.89
CA PRO A 309 -3.25 -7.15 -12.03
C PRO A 309 -3.67 -8.60 -11.71
N ARG A 310 -3.13 -9.18 -10.63
CA ARG A 310 -3.50 -10.55 -10.19
C ARG A 310 -4.95 -10.65 -9.74
N LEU A 311 -5.56 -9.55 -9.31
CA LEU A 311 -6.99 -9.53 -8.98
C LEU A 311 -7.87 -9.79 -10.20
N LEU A 312 -7.56 -9.14 -11.33
CA LEU A 312 -8.26 -9.38 -12.60
C LEU A 312 -8.02 -10.79 -13.12
N TYR A 313 -6.79 -11.27 -12.99
CA TYR A 313 -6.43 -12.64 -13.35
C TYR A 313 -7.22 -13.66 -12.53
N GLY A 314 -7.30 -13.50 -11.21
CA GLY A 314 -8.07 -14.38 -10.33
C GLY A 314 -9.57 -14.41 -10.67
N MET A 315 -10.18 -13.22 -10.91
CA MET A 315 -11.58 -13.14 -11.36
C MET A 315 -11.82 -13.87 -12.69
N ALA A 316 -10.92 -13.68 -13.65
CA ALA A 316 -11.04 -14.29 -14.97
C ALA A 316 -10.89 -15.82 -14.91
N ARG A 317 -10.01 -16.33 -14.06
CA ARG A 317 -9.86 -17.76 -13.77
C ARG A 317 -11.13 -18.38 -13.18
N ASP A 318 -11.84 -17.59 -12.39
CA ASP A 318 -13.11 -18.00 -11.74
C ASP A 318 -14.34 -17.82 -12.68
N GLY A 319 -14.11 -17.45 -13.94
CA GLY A 319 -15.17 -17.19 -14.92
C GLY A 319 -15.98 -15.92 -14.64
N ARG A 320 -15.51 -15.03 -13.76
CA ARG A 320 -16.20 -13.79 -13.36
C ARG A 320 -15.64 -12.53 -14.02
N PHE A 321 -14.77 -12.70 -15.01
CA PHE A 321 -14.23 -11.66 -15.86
C PHE A 321 -13.93 -12.24 -17.25
N PHE A 322 -13.48 -11.41 -18.19
CA PHE A 322 -13.18 -11.85 -19.56
C PHE A 322 -12.12 -12.96 -19.59
N THR A 323 -12.43 -14.08 -20.19
CA THR A 323 -11.61 -15.31 -20.22
C THR A 323 -10.14 -15.08 -20.63
N PRO A 324 -9.79 -14.19 -21.60
CA PRO A 324 -8.39 -13.98 -21.98
C PRO A 324 -7.50 -13.49 -20.83
N PHE A 325 -8.06 -12.77 -19.84
CA PHE A 325 -7.33 -12.28 -18.67
C PHE A 325 -6.92 -13.40 -17.70
N GLY A 326 -7.59 -14.54 -17.73
CA GLY A 326 -7.29 -15.73 -16.93
C GLY A 326 -6.23 -16.65 -17.54
N LYS A 327 -5.58 -16.26 -18.65
CA LYS A 327 -4.56 -17.05 -19.33
C LYS A 327 -3.17 -16.41 -19.13
N PRO A 328 -2.22 -17.08 -18.44
CA PRO A 328 -0.86 -16.59 -18.38
C PRO A 328 -0.18 -16.75 -19.73
N GLN A 329 0.72 -15.82 -20.07
CA GLN A 329 1.51 -15.93 -21.31
C GLN A 329 2.51 -17.09 -21.17
N PRO A 330 2.52 -18.09 -22.08
CA PRO A 330 3.37 -19.28 -21.93
C PRO A 330 4.87 -18.97 -21.80
N ARG A 331 5.36 -17.96 -22.53
CA ARG A 331 6.77 -17.56 -22.53
C ARG A 331 7.22 -16.98 -21.18
N PHE A 332 6.37 -16.15 -20.56
CA PHE A 332 6.73 -15.36 -19.38
C PHE A 332 6.16 -15.94 -18.08
N GLY A 333 5.05 -16.70 -18.14
CA GLY A 333 4.34 -17.22 -16.99
C GLY A 333 3.69 -16.11 -16.16
N THR A 334 3.26 -15.02 -16.81
CA THR A 334 2.68 -13.82 -16.18
C THR A 334 1.34 -13.46 -16.83
N PRO A 335 0.41 -12.79 -16.14
CA PRO A 335 -0.88 -12.36 -16.68
C PRO A 335 -0.73 -11.08 -17.50
N VAL A 336 -0.13 -11.18 -18.70
CA VAL A 336 0.26 -10.02 -19.53
C VAL A 336 -0.91 -9.09 -19.84
N LEU A 337 -2.09 -9.61 -20.19
CA LEU A 337 -3.26 -8.77 -20.50
C LEU A 337 -3.70 -7.92 -19.29
N ALA A 338 -3.69 -8.51 -18.10
CA ALA A 338 -4.03 -7.77 -16.88
C ALA A 338 -2.97 -6.71 -16.54
N LEU A 339 -1.69 -7.02 -16.71
CA LEU A 339 -0.58 -6.07 -16.55
C LEU A 339 -0.70 -4.90 -17.55
N CYS A 340 -0.97 -5.18 -18.83
CA CYS A 340 -1.17 -4.16 -19.86
C CYS A 340 -2.39 -3.30 -19.60
N LEU A 341 -3.50 -3.87 -19.10
CA LEU A 341 -4.69 -3.09 -18.79
C LEU A 341 -4.43 -2.11 -17.64
N VAL A 342 -3.95 -2.60 -16.50
CA VAL A 342 -3.72 -1.76 -15.31
C VAL A 342 -2.62 -0.72 -15.59
N GLY A 343 -1.49 -1.15 -16.17
CA GLY A 343 -0.41 -0.25 -16.56
C GLY A 343 -0.85 0.76 -17.63
N GLY A 344 -1.64 0.34 -18.62
CA GLY A 344 -2.20 1.20 -19.66
C GLY A 344 -3.14 2.27 -19.10
N ILE A 345 -4.04 1.91 -18.16
CA ILE A 345 -4.91 2.87 -17.46
C ILE A 345 -4.04 3.87 -16.69
N ALA A 346 -3.01 3.42 -15.97
CA ALA A 346 -2.12 4.31 -15.21
C ALA A 346 -1.37 5.29 -16.13
N VAL A 347 -0.84 4.83 -17.26
CA VAL A 347 -0.20 5.69 -18.27
C VAL A 347 -1.19 6.69 -18.86
N ALA A 348 -2.40 6.26 -19.22
CA ALA A 348 -3.44 7.13 -19.74
C ALA A 348 -3.84 8.22 -18.71
N LEU A 349 -3.95 7.86 -17.44
CA LEU A 349 -4.23 8.82 -16.37
C LEU A 349 -3.13 9.89 -16.25
N VAL A 350 -1.86 9.50 -16.31
CA VAL A 350 -0.73 10.47 -16.30
C VAL A 350 -0.82 11.44 -17.48
N LEU A 351 -1.11 10.91 -18.67
CA LEU A 351 -1.11 11.72 -19.91
C LEU A 351 -2.34 12.63 -20.04
N ILE A 352 -3.51 12.22 -19.52
CA ILE A 352 -4.79 12.91 -19.72
C ILE A 352 -5.17 13.78 -18.51
N ALA A 353 -5.01 13.26 -17.30
CA ALA A 353 -5.63 13.85 -16.12
C ALA A 353 -4.81 14.96 -15.47
N GLY A 354 -3.49 14.99 -15.66
CA GLY A 354 -2.61 15.92 -14.97
C GLY A 354 -2.67 15.80 -13.44
N LYS A 355 -1.84 16.59 -12.74
CA LYS A 355 -1.66 16.48 -11.29
C LYS A 355 -2.94 16.73 -10.46
N ASN A 356 -3.73 17.73 -10.84
CA ASN A 356 -4.90 18.16 -10.04
C ASN A 356 -6.09 17.18 -10.05
N ALA A 357 -6.26 16.39 -11.11
CA ALA A 357 -7.32 15.39 -11.19
C ALA A 357 -6.97 14.13 -10.37
N ILE A 358 -5.68 13.84 -10.27
CA ILE A 358 -5.13 12.68 -9.60
C ILE A 358 -5.30 12.81 -8.08
N ASP A 359 -5.04 13.99 -7.49
CA ASP A 359 -5.22 14.23 -6.06
C ASP A 359 -6.67 14.01 -5.59
N ARG A 360 -7.66 14.34 -6.45
CA ARG A 360 -9.09 14.07 -6.16
C ARG A 360 -9.42 12.58 -6.17
N LEU A 361 -8.77 11.79 -7.02
CA LEU A 361 -8.95 10.34 -7.06
C LEU A 361 -8.37 9.65 -5.82
N LEU A 362 -7.21 10.12 -5.31
CA LEU A 362 -6.56 9.55 -4.11
C LEU A 362 -7.46 9.53 -2.89
N THR A 363 -8.14 10.63 -2.64
CA THR A 363 -8.97 10.72 -1.43
C THR A 363 -10.14 9.73 -1.47
N GLY A 364 -10.66 9.38 -2.66
CA GLY A 364 -11.69 8.35 -2.84
C GLY A 364 -11.18 6.91 -2.60
N VAL A 365 -9.87 6.68 -2.73
CA VAL A 365 -9.25 5.37 -2.52
C VAL A 365 -9.38 4.91 -1.07
N VAL A 366 -9.15 5.80 -0.10
CA VAL A 366 -9.13 5.47 1.33
C VAL A 366 -10.43 4.85 1.81
N ILE A 367 -11.58 5.37 1.37
CA ILE A 367 -12.87 4.81 1.80
C ILE A 367 -13.14 3.45 1.17
N VAL A 368 -12.75 3.25 -0.09
CA VAL A 368 -12.92 1.96 -0.77
C VAL A 368 -12.06 0.89 -0.09
N ASP A 369 -10.81 1.21 0.23
CA ASP A 369 -9.93 0.31 0.96
C ASP A 369 -10.47 0.00 2.35
N ALA A 370 -10.92 0.99 3.12
CA ALA A 370 -11.48 0.79 4.46
C ALA A 370 -12.73 -0.12 4.43
N VAL A 371 -13.62 0.05 3.45
CA VAL A 371 -14.79 -0.84 3.27
C VAL A 371 -14.35 -2.28 3.03
N PHE A 372 -13.41 -2.51 2.13
CA PHE A 372 -12.98 -3.88 1.82
C PHE A 372 -12.05 -4.47 2.88
N PHE A 373 -11.33 -3.66 3.63
CA PHE A 373 -10.56 -4.11 4.80
C PHE A 373 -11.49 -4.52 5.94
N ALA A 374 -12.52 -3.75 6.23
CA ALA A 374 -13.55 -4.14 7.19
C ALA A 374 -14.22 -5.46 6.80
N LEU A 375 -14.60 -5.61 5.53
CA LEU A 375 -15.19 -6.86 5.02
C LEU A 375 -14.20 -8.03 5.10
N THR A 376 -12.92 -7.81 4.74
CA THR A 376 -11.89 -8.87 4.84
C THR A 376 -11.63 -9.25 6.30
N GLY A 377 -11.55 -8.28 7.21
CA GLY A 377 -11.43 -8.55 8.63
C GLY A 377 -12.62 -9.35 9.19
N ALA A 378 -13.84 -8.97 8.83
CA ALA A 378 -15.05 -9.69 9.22
C ALA A 378 -15.15 -11.08 8.56
N ALA A 379 -14.52 -11.29 7.40
CA ALA A 379 -14.47 -12.60 6.74
C ALA A 379 -13.82 -13.69 7.61
N VAL A 380 -12.89 -13.36 8.51
CA VAL A 380 -12.34 -14.32 9.49
C VAL A 380 -13.46 -14.92 10.33
N ILE A 381 -14.38 -14.08 10.82
CA ILE A 381 -15.49 -14.50 11.68
C ILE A 381 -16.49 -15.34 10.87
N VAL A 382 -16.83 -14.89 9.66
CA VAL A 382 -17.75 -15.62 8.77
C VAL A 382 -17.19 -16.97 8.38
N LEU A 383 -15.92 -17.03 7.97
CA LEU A 383 -15.28 -18.27 7.52
C LEU A 383 -14.95 -19.23 8.66
N ARG A 384 -14.74 -18.77 9.89
CA ARG A 384 -14.66 -19.67 11.05
C ARG A 384 -15.99 -20.37 11.31
N LYS A 385 -17.12 -19.69 11.10
CA LYS A 385 -18.45 -20.30 11.23
C LYS A 385 -18.81 -21.21 10.06
N ARG A 386 -18.52 -20.79 8.82
CA ARG A 386 -18.89 -21.57 7.62
C ARG A 386 -17.95 -22.73 7.31
N ARG A 387 -16.67 -22.61 7.68
CA ARG A 387 -15.61 -23.60 7.42
C ARG A 387 -14.83 -23.90 8.71
N PRO A 388 -15.47 -24.48 9.76
CA PRO A 388 -14.82 -24.70 11.06
C PRO A 388 -13.63 -25.63 10.99
N HIS A 389 -13.67 -26.62 10.08
CA HIS A 389 -12.61 -27.62 9.89
C HIS A 389 -11.57 -27.25 8.83
N ALA A 390 -11.63 -26.02 8.26
CA ALA A 390 -10.60 -25.61 7.31
C ALA A 390 -9.23 -25.56 7.97
N ASP A 391 -8.23 -26.06 7.26
CA ASP A 391 -6.84 -26.02 7.70
C ASP A 391 -6.33 -24.56 7.73
N ARG A 392 -5.82 -24.14 8.89
CA ARG A 392 -5.30 -22.80 9.15
C ARG A 392 -3.88 -22.91 9.67
N SER A 393 -2.91 -22.53 8.86
CA SER A 393 -1.50 -22.56 9.26
C SER A 393 -1.19 -21.59 10.41
N VAL A 394 -1.95 -20.49 10.50
CA VAL A 394 -1.91 -19.53 11.60
C VAL A 394 -3.33 -19.25 12.06
N ARG A 395 -3.53 -19.13 13.36
CA ARG A 395 -4.80 -18.70 13.97
C ARG A 395 -4.58 -17.36 14.66
N VAL A 396 -5.45 -16.40 14.38
CA VAL A 396 -5.39 -15.10 15.06
C VAL A 396 -5.56 -15.29 16.56
N PRO A 397 -4.64 -14.76 17.40
CA PRO A 397 -4.76 -14.83 18.85
C PRO A 397 -5.96 -14.00 19.34
N LEU A 398 -6.35 -14.20 20.58
CA LEU A 398 -7.46 -13.46 21.23
C LEU A 398 -8.72 -13.34 20.35
N TYR A 399 -9.03 -14.35 19.57
CA TYR A 399 -10.26 -14.38 18.79
C TYR A 399 -11.52 -14.36 19.68
N PRO A 400 -12.58 -13.58 19.38
CA PRO A 400 -12.75 -12.73 18.19
C PRO A 400 -12.28 -11.27 18.37
N VAL A 401 -11.61 -10.93 19.47
CA VAL A 401 -11.30 -9.54 19.86
C VAL A 401 -10.45 -8.82 18.81
N ILE A 402 -9.36 -9.44 18.35
CA ILE A 402 -8.46 -8.80 17.36
C ILE A 402 -9.17 -8.51 16.03
N PRO A 403 -9.87 -9.46 15.37
CA PRO A 403 -10.61 -9.15 14.16
C PRO A 403 -11.70 -8.09 14.36
N LEU A 404 -12.43 -8.12 15.49
CA LEU A 404 -13.46 -7.13 15.80
C LEU A 404 -12.87 -5.73 16.03
N ALA A 405 -11.76 -5.65 16.76
CA ALA A 405 -11.05 -4.38 16.98
C ALA A 405 -10.56 -3.80 15.65
N PHE A 406 -9.99 -4.61 14.76
CA PHE A 406 -9.59 -4.18 13.42
C PHE A 406 -10.78 -3.69 12.61
N VAL A 407 -11.88 -4.45 12.53
CA VAL A 407 -13.10 -4.04 11.82
C VAL A 407 -13.67 -2.74 12.39
N ALA A 408 -13.73 -2.61 13.72
CA ALA A 408 -14.20 -1.39 14.36
C ALA A 408 -13.35 -0.17 13.96
N THR A 409 -12.02 -0.34 13.85
CA THR A 409 -11.14 0.75 13.40
C THR A 409 -11.41 1.15 11.96
N GLU A 410 -11.60 0.19 11.05
CA GLU A 410 -11.92 0.49 9.65
C GLU A 410 -13.28 1.21 9.52
N LEU A 411 -14.28 0.81 10.33
CA LEU A 411 -15.56 1.52 10.41
C LEU A 411 -15.41 2.95 10.94
N LEU A 412 -14.51 3.18 11.90
CA LEU A 412 -14.18 4.53 12.37
C LEU A 412 -13.48 5.37 11.28
N VAL A 413 -12.60 4.77 10.47
CA VAL A 413 -12.00 5.44 9.31
C VAL A 413 -13.07 5.84 8.31
N ILE A 414 -13.99 4.93 7.96
CA ILE A 414 -15.12 5.21 7.06
C ILE A 414 -15.95 6.37 7.62
N PHE A 415 -16.33 6.32 8.90
CA PHE A 415 -17.08 7.40 9.55
C PHE A 415 -16.32 8.74 9.49
N GLY A 416 -15.01 8.72 9.79
CA GLY A 416 -14.14 9.89 9.73
C GLY A 416 -14.11 10.55 8.35
N CYS A 417 -14.10 9.77 7.27
CA CYS A 417 -14.11 10.30 5.90
C CYS A 417 -15.34 11.18 5.59
N PHE A 418 -16.47 10.97 6.27
CA PHE A 418 -17.69 11.77 6.09
C PHE A 418 -17.79 12.99 7.01
N GLN A 419 -17.01 13.03 8.10
CA GLN A 419 -17.06 14.15 9.06
C GLN A 419 -16.31 15.40 8.57
N PHE A 420 -15.34 15.24 7.70
CA PHE A 420 -14.52 16.33 7.20
C PHE A 420 -14.92 16.73 5.77
N ASP A 421 -15.20 18.02 5.54
CA ASP A 421 -15.60 18.54 4.23
C ASP A 421 -14.56 18.24 3.13
N ALA A 422 -13.29 18.27 3.48
CA ALA A 422 -12.18 17.97 2.55
C ALA A 422 -12.21 16.54 2.01
N THR A 423 -12.69 15.56 2.80
CA THR A 423 -12.71 14.14 2.43
C THR A 423 -14.09 13.65 2.00
N ARG A 424 -15.16 14.33 2.40
CA ARG A 424 -16.55 13.90 2.15
C ARG A 424 -16.89 13.74 0.66
N ASN A 425 -16.50 14.70 -0.17
CA ASN A 425 -16.76 14.61 -1.62
C ASN A 425 -16.02 13.45 -2.27
N ALA A 426 -14.79 13.21 -1.83
CA ALA A 426 -13.99 12.11 -2.31
C ALA A 426 -14.50 10.75 -1.79
N ALA A 427 -15.06 10.70 -0.57
CA ALA A 427 -15.71 9.52 -0.06
C ALA A 427 -16.92 9.12 -0.94
N TRP A 428 -17.73 10.08 -1.37
CA TRP A 428 -18.81 9.82 -2.32
C TRP A 428 -18.31 9.30 -3.67
N ILE A 429 -17.20 9.85 -4.21
CA ILE A 429 -16.59 9.33 -5.44
C ILE A 429 -16.16 7.87 -5.26
N GLY A 430 -15.53 7.53 -4.13
CA GLY A 430 -15.16 6.15 -3.80
C GLY A 430 -16.38 5.22 -3.75
N LEU A 431 -17.47 5.61 -3.08
CA LEU A 431 -18.71 4.82 -3.05
C LEU A 431 -19.36 4.69 -4.43
N CYS A 432 -19.32 5.74 -5.25
CA CYS A 432 -19.79 5.67 -6.64
C CYS A 432 -19.02 4.63 -7.46
N SER A 433 -17.71 4.49 -7.24
CA SER A 433 -16.91 3.46 -7.93
C SER A 433 -17.37 2.04 -7.57
N ILE A 434 -17.75 1.80 -6.31
CA ILE A 434 -18.36 0.53 -5.88
C ILE A 434 -19.73 0.35 -6.55
N GLY A 435 -20.55 1.40 -6.61
CA GLY A 435 -21.85 1.37 -7.31
C GLY A 435 -21.71 1.01 -8.80
N ILE A 436 -20.73 1.61 -9.49
CA ILE A 436 -20.41 1.27 -10.88
C ILE A 436 -20.01 -0.21 -11.01
N ALA A 437 -19.18 -0.72 -10.11
CA ALA A 437 -18.79 -2.12 -10.10
C ALA A 437 -19.98 -3.06 -9.91
N VAL A 438 -20.96 -2.71 -9.05
CA VAL A 438 -22.22 -3.46 -8.87
C VAL A 438 -23.04 -3.49 -10.16
N ILE A 439 -23.19 -2.35 -10.83
CA ILE A 439 -23.92 -2.26 -12.10
C ILE A 439 -23.25 -3.12 -13.19
N LEU A 440 -21.92 -3.03 -13.31
CA LEU A 440 -21.15 -3.82 -14.27
C LEU A 440 -21.28 -5.33 -14.00
N TYR A 441 -21.24 -5.74 -12.72
CA TYR A 441 -21.47 -7.14 -12.37
C TYR A 441 -22.86 -7.59 -12.78
N ALA A 442 -23.89 -6.83 -12.47
CA ALA A 442 -25.28 -7.17 -12.78
C ALA A 442 -25.53 -7.25 -14.30
N ALA A 443 -24.93 -6.34 -15.07
CA ALA A 443 -25.11 -6.27 -16.52
C ALA A 443 -24.34 -7.37 -17.27
N CYS A 444 -23.07 -7.63 -16.90
CA CYS A 444 -22.18 -8.43 -17.71
C CYS A 444 -21.87 -9.83 -17.14
N PHE A 445 -21.87 -9.98 -15.81
CA PHE A 445 -21.29 -11.17 -15.17
C PHE A 445 -22.24 -11.97 -14.28
N ARG A 446 -23.47 -11.49 -14.05
CA ARG A 446 -24.49 -12.18 -13.24
C ARG A 446 -24.90 -13.54 -13.82
N ARG A 447 -24.95 -13.69 -15.16
CA ARG A 447 -25.42 -14.89 -15.86
C ARG A 447 -24.43 -16.03 -15.90
N VAL A 448 -23.17 -15.80 -15.56
CA VAL A 448 -22.10 -16.82 -15.54
C VAL A 448 -22.21 -17.76 -14.33
N SER A 449 -23.23 -17.61 -13.49
CA SER A 449 -23.42 -18.35 -12.22
C SER A 449 -24.30 -19.61 -12.34
N ARG A 450 -24.46 -20.18 -13.53
CA ARG A 450 -25.15 -21.47 -13.71
C ARG A 450 -24.23 -22.52 -14.29
#